data_67a69575156f17fa7aa525466ef86c71
#
_entry.id   67a69575156f17fa7aa525466ef86c71
#
_cell.length_a   1.000
_cell.length_b   1.000
_cell.length_c   1.000
_cell.angle_alpha   90.00
_cell.angle_beta   90.00
_cell.angle_gamma   90.00
#
_symmetry.space_group_name_H-M   'P 1'
#
loop_
_entity.id
_entity.type
_entity.pdbx_description
1 polymer ?
#
loop_
_entity_poly.entity_id
_entity_poly.type
_entity_poly.pdbx_seq_one_letter_code
_entity_poly.pdbx_strand_id
1 'polypeptide(L)'
;MSKHITGHTGLLCLLGSPVAHSVSPEMHNEACDQLGLDYTYLAFDVPEDKMPEAVQGLRTMGARGWNITMPGKNIMCKLADKASPASEISGACNTIVNDNGVLTAYTTDGVGFMRAVKEDGVDIIGKKMTLLGAGGAATAILVQAALDGVAEINVFNVRDNFFARAEEIVAKLNERTECKVTLHDFSDPEVLRASIAESTILVNGTSVGMAPNVDRTIITDTSMFHKDLFVFDVIYNPQETRLLREAKEAGCKTGNGMYMLLYQGAASFKLWTGEEMPVEIIKEKYFS
;
A
#
# COMPACT_ATOMS: atom_id res chain seq x y z
N MET A 1 19.38 -16.40 19.17
CA MET A 1 19.53 -16.01 20.58
C MET A 1 18.35 -15.10 20.93
N SER A 2 17.81 -15.16 22.15
CA SER A 2 16.73 -14.22 22.53
C SER A 2 17.31 -12.79 22.54
N LYS A 3 16.61 -11.86 21.90
CA LYS A 3 16.97 -10.42 21.90
C LYS A 3 17.03 -9.93 23.34
N HIS A 4 18.13 -9.28 23.70
CA HIS A 4 18.28 -8.69 25.03
C HIS A 4 17.67 -7.29 25.01
N ILE A 5 16.49 -7.13 25.58
CA ILE A 5 15.77 -5.84 25.70
C ILE A 5 16.29 -5.11 26.95
N THR A 6 16.68 -3.85 26.79
CA THR A 6 17.18 -2.98 27.86
C THR A 6 16.41 -1.67 27.92
N GLY A 7 16.77 -0.78 28.85
CA GLY A 7 16.21 0.59 28.90
C GLY A 7 16.65 1.49 27.73
N HIS A 8 17.54 1.03 26.87
CA HIS A 8 17.98 1.75 25.67
C HIS A 8 17.28 1.27 24.39
N THR A 9 16.60 0.11 24.45
CA THR A 9 15.94 -0.46 23.29
C THR A 9 14.83 0.46 22.78
N GLY A 10 14.93 0.89 21.53
CA GLY A 10 13.94 1.76 20.89
C GLY A 10 12.63 1.02 20.59
N LEU A 11 11.50 1.73 20.67
CA LEU A 11 10.19 1.21 20.37
C LEU A 11 9.75 1.56 18.93
N LEU A 12 9.38 0.53 18.18
CA LEU A 12 8.61 0.58 16.95
C LEU A 12 7.29 -0.18 17.16
N CYS A 13 6.21 0.19 16.48
CA CYS A 13 4.96 -0.56 16.63
C CYS A 13 4.00 -0.46 15.45
N LEU A 14 2.93 -1.24 15.52
CA LEU A 14 1.74 -1.16 14.68
C LEU A 14 0.54 -0.75 15.55
N LEU A 15 -0.24 0.22 15.09
CA LEU A 15 -1.54 0.57 15.64
C LEU A 15 -2.65 0.26 14.64
N GLY A 16 -3.76 -0.28 15.13
CA GLY A 16 -4.97 -0.58 14.34
C GLY A 16 -5.86 -1.58 15.06
N SER A 17 -6.98 -1.99 14.46
CA SER A 17 -7.90 -2.96 15.07
C SER A 17 -8.70 -3.71 13.99
N PRO A 18 -8.60 -5.07 13.93
CA PRO A 18 -7.71 -5.95 14.70
C PRO A 18 -6.28 -6.01 14.13
N VAL A 19 -5.27 -6.34 14.95
CA VAL A 19 -3.87 -6.44 14.53
C VAL A 19 -3.20 -7.78 14.81
N ALA A 20 -3.89 -8.71 15.48
CA ALA A 20 -3.33 -9.99 15.92
C ALA A 20 -2.81 -10.89 14.78
N HIS A 21 -3.30 -10.68 13.56
CA HIS A 21 -2.90 -11.44 12.35
C HIS A 21 -1.75 -10.81 11.57
N SER A 22 -1.21 -9.69 12.05
CA SER A 22 -0.19 -8.93 11.32
C SER A 22 1.17 -9.62 11.36
N VAL A 23 1.81 -9.79 10.20
CA VAL A 23 3.19 -10.28 10.04
C VAL A 23 4.24 -9.20 10.34
N SER A 24 3.82 -7.93 10.50
CA SER A 24 4.75 -6.81 10.71
C SER A 24 5.69 -6.99 11.92
N PRO A 25 5.23 -7.47 13.09
CA PRO A 25 6.13 -7.70 14.22
C PRO A 25 7.26 -8.71 13.92
N GLU A 26 6.92 -9.81 13.25
CA GLU A 26 7.91 -10.83 12.88
C GLU A 26 8.91 -10.27 11.87
N MET A 27 8.43 -9.62 10.83
CA MET A 27 9.23 -9.03 9.76
C MET A 27 10.21 -7.95 10.29
N HIS A 28 9.72 -7.00 11.07
CA HIS A 28 10.56 -5.88 11.54
C HIS A 28 11.53 -6.32 12.64
N ASN A 29 11.14 -7.19 13.56
CA ASN A 29 12.03 -7.72 14.58
C ASN A 29 13.15 -8.56 13.97
N GLU A 30 12.84 -9.42 12.99
CA GLU A 30 13.85 -10.17 12.25
C GLU A 30 14.84 -9.25 11.55
N ALA A 31 14.36 -8.20 10.87
CA ALA A 31 15.22 -7.22 10.22
C ALA A 31 16.14 -6.51 11.21
N CYS A 32 15.62 -6.10 12.38
CA CYS A 32 16.44 -5.52 13.44
C CYS A 32 17.51 -6.49 13.94
N ASP A 33 17.16 -7.77 14.15
CA ASP A 33 18.10 -8.78 14.64
C ASP A 33 19.20 -9.07 13.62
N GLN A 34 18.88 -9.16 12.33
CA GLN A 34 19.85 -9.36 11.25
C GLN A 34 20.86 -8.20 11.13
N LEU A 35 20.42 -6.98 11.40
CA LEU A 35 21.24 -5.78 11.30
C LEU A 35 21.87 -5.34 12.64
N GLY A 36 21.60 -6.05 13.74
CA GLY A 36 22.09 -5.70 15.06
C GLY A 36 21.51 -4.39 15.59
N LEU A 37 20.32 -3.98 15.16
CA LEU A 37 19.66 -2.76 15.60
C LEU A 37 18.91 -2.96 16.91
N ASP A 38 19.10 -2.06 17.87
CA ASP A 38 18.46 -2.11 19.20
C ASP A 38 17.05 -1.50 19.17
N TYR A 39 16.14 -2.12 18.38
CA TYR A 39 14.73 -1.79 18.31
C TYR A 39 13.87 -3.02 18.57
N THR A 40 12.71 -2.82 19.15
CA THR A 40 11.65 -3.84 19.28
C THR A 40 10.37 -3.34 18.64
N TYR A 41 9.77 -4.18 17.80
CA TYR A 41 8.51 -3.89 17.13
C TYR A 41 7.37 -4.71 17.75
N LEU A 42 6.30 -4.02 18.19
CA LEU A 42 5.12 -4.60 18.81
C LEU A 42 3.85 -4.22 18.03
N ALA A 43 2.77 -4.96 18.20
CA ALA A 43 1.46 -4.60 17.66
C ALA A 43 0.49 -4.31 18.80
N PHE A 44 -0.27 -3.22 18.68
CA PHE A 44 -1.26 -2.80 19.66
C PHE A 44 -2.63 -2.68 19.00
N ASP A 45 -3.62 -3.39 19.55
CA ASP A 45 -5.00 -3.30 19.10
C ASP A 45 -5.61 -2.00 19.66
N VAL A 46 -5.74 -1.00 18.78
CA VAL A 46 -6.20 0.36 19.12
C VAL A 46 -7.34 0.73 18.18
N PRO A 47 -8.58 0.84 18.70
CA PRO A 47 -9.71 1.30 17.92
C PRO A 47 -9.58 2.79 17.57
N GLU A 48 -10.34 3.23 16.57
CA GLU A 48 -10.17 4.57 15.99
C GLU A 48 -10.40 5.70 17.01
N ASP A 49 -11.37 5.56 17.89
CA ASP A 49 -11.70 6.53 18.94
C ASP A 49 -10.60 6.68 20.01
N LYS A 50 -9.71 5.69 20.14
CA LYS A 50 -8.57 5.69 21.06
C LYS A 50 -7.24 6.08 20.40
N MET A 51 -7.24 6.28 19.10
CA MET A 51 -6.02 6.61 18.36
C MET A 51 -5.33 7.90 18.86
N PRO A 52 -6.03 9.02 19.15
CA PRO A 52 -5.38 10.22 19.66
C PRO A 52 -4.64 10.01 20.99
N GLU A 53 -5.24 9.26 21.92
CA GLU A 53 -4.64 8.94 23.22
C GLU A 53 -3.39 8.06 23.06
N ALA A 54 -3.47 7.03 22.21
CA ALA A 54 -2.36 6.13 21.92
C ALA A 54 -1.19 6.87 21.27
N VAL A 55 -1.45 7.72 20.29
CA VAL A 55 -0.45 8.54 19.59
C VAL A 55 0.25 9.51 20.56
N GLN A 56 -0.51 10.17 21.46
CA GLN A 56 0.09 11.03 22.46
C GLN A 56 0.96 10.26 23.44
N GLY A 57 0.54 9.05 23.82
CA GLY A 57 1.35 8.15 24.65
C GLY A 57 2.67 7.76 23.99
N LEU A 58 2.64 7.31 22.74
CA LEU A 58 3.84 6.95 21.97
C LEU A 58 4.78 8.14 21.76
N ARG A 59 4.23 9.33 21.49
CA ARG A 59 5.00 10.58 21.40
C ARG A 59 5.73 10.86 22.70
N THR A 60 5.02 10.79 23.86
CA THR A 60 5.57 11.05 25.18
C THR A 60 6.62 10.02 25.60
N MET A 61 6.42 8.75 25.26
CA MET A 61 7.35 7.67 25.55
C MET A 61 8.59 7.68 24.60
N GLY A 62 8.60 8.54 23.59
CA GLY A 62 9.72 8.62 22.65
C GLY A 62 9.82 7.43 21.70
N ALA A 63 8.70 6.77 21.38
CA ALA A 63 8.71 5.74 20.34
C ALA A 63 9.27 6.31 19.03
N ARG A 64 10.19 5.59 18.36
CA ARG A 64 10.88 6.07 17.15
C ARG A 64 9.93 6.25 15.97
N GLY A 65 8.91 5.41 15.90
CA GLY A 65 7.88 5.48 14.87
C GLY A 65 6.94 4.29 14.92
N TRP A 66 5.92 4.33 14.08
CA TRP A 66 4.92 3.27 14.04
C TRP A 66 4.20 3.17 12.69
N ASN A 67 3.73 1.97 12.38
CA ASN A 67 2.78 1.79 11.29
C ASN A 67 1.34 2.00 11.79
N ILE A 68 0.48 2.34 10.86
CA ILE A 68 -0.97 2.42 11.05
C ILE A 68 -1.66 1.50 10.06
N THR A 69 -2.58 0.67 10.55
CA THR A 69 -3.51 -0.06 9.70
C THR A 69 -4.95 0.40 9.94
N MET A 70 -5.91 -0.27 9.32
CA MET A 70 -7.33 0.06 9.49
C MET A 70 -7.74 -0.01 10.99
N PRO A 71 -8.64 0.87 11.41
CA PRO A 71 -9.29 1.96 10.67
C PRO A 71 -8.54 3.31 10.72
N GLY A 72 -7.35 3.37 11.34
CA GLY A 72 -6.68 4.60 11.80
C GLY A 72 -5.97 5.47 10.74
N LYS A 73 -5.81 5.02 9.47
CA LYS A 73 -4.96 5.69 8.46
C LYS A 73 -5.32 7.17 8.20
N ASN A 74 -6.61 7.50 8.18
CA ASN A 74 -7.07 8.87 7.90
C ASN A 74 -6.94 9.79 9.13
N ILE A 75 -7.30 9.29 10.32
CA ILE A 75 -7.21 10.07 11.55
C ILE A 75 -5.75 10.34 11.92
N MET A 76 -4.87 9.36 11.72
CA MET A 76 -3.45 9.50 12.02
C MET A 76 -2.78 10.60 11.18
N CYS A 77 -3.14 10.72 9.91
CA CYS A 77 -2.60 11.79 9.06
C CYS A 77 -2.94 13.19 9.61
N LYS A 78 -4.11 13.34 10.26
CA LYS A 78 -4.54 14.60 10.90
C LYS A 78 -3.85 14.86 12.26
N LEU A 79 -3.35 13.81 12.93
CA LEU A 79 -2.65 13.91 14.21
C LEU A 79 -1.15 14.17 14.07
N ALA A 80 -0.62 14.01 12.86
CA ALA A 80 0.80 14.29 12.58
C ALA A 80 1.05 15.79 12.43
N ASP A 81 2.28 16.22 12.75
CA ASP A 81 2.69 17.62 12.63
C ASP A 81 3.08 17.98 11.19
N LYS A 82 3.53 16.99 10.41
CA LYS A 82 3.95 17.10 9.01
C LYS A 82 3.46 15.90 8.22
N ALA A 83 3.34 16.05 6.90
CA ALA A 83 3.02 14.96 6.01
C ALA A 83 3.94 14.98 4.77
N SER A 84 4.25 13.78 4.26
CA SER A 84 4.90 13.63 2.96
C SER A 84 3.96 14.06 1.84
N PRO A 85 4.47 14.42 0.64
CA PRO A 85 3.62 14.79 -0.50
C PRO A 85 2.53 13.75 -0.80
N ALA A 86 2.87 12.46 -0.72
CA ALA A 86 1.90 11.38 -0.93
C ALA A 86 0.82 11.35 0.16
N SER A 87 1.19 11.59 1.43
CA SER A 87 0.22 11.65 2.53
C SER A 87 -0.64 12.91 2.49
N GLU A 88 -0.11 14.06 2.06
CA GLU A 88 -0.89 15.30 1.86
C GLU A 88 -1.96 15.15 0.78
N ILE A 89 -1.59 14.54 -0.36
CA ILE A 89 -2.51 14.34 -1.48
C ILE A 89 -3.59 13.32 -1.10
N SER A 90 -3.19 12.17 -0.55
CA SER A 90 -4.11 11.10 -0.19
C SER A 90 -4.96 11.40 1.05
N GLY A 91 -4.50 12.27 1.95
CA GLY A 91 -5.11 12.50 3.26
C GLY A 91 -5.06 11.27 4.18
N ALA A 92 -4.11 10.36 3.95
CA ALA A 92 -3.93 9.14 4.72
C ALA A 92 -2.45 8.82 4.90
N CYS A 93 -2.12 8.06 5.94
CA CYS A 93 -0.78 7.53 6.16
C CYS A 93 -0.83 6.13 6.74
N ASN A 94 0.23 5.35 6.52
CA ASN A 94 0.44 4.05 7.16
C ASN A 94 1.73 3.99 7.97
N THR A 95 2.53 5.07 7.98
CA THR A 95 3.82 5.13 8.66
C THR A 95 4.05 6.49 9.28
N ILE A 96 4.45 6.51 10.54
CA ILE A 96 4.85 7.70 11.28
C ILE A 96 6.31 7.60 11.66
N VAL A 97 7.02 8.69 11.45
CA VAL A 97 8.37 8.90 12.00
C VAL A 97 8.26 9.94 13.11
N ASN A 98 8.83 9.64 14.26
CA ASN A 98 8.93 10.56 15.40
C ASN A 98 10.36 11.05 15.55
N ASP A 99 10.63 12.26 15.12
CA ASP A 99 11.92 12.92 15.30
C ASP A 99 11.85 13.91 16.49
N ASN A 100 12.20 13.41 17.68
CA ASN A 100 12.21 14.19 18.91
C ASN A 100 10.87 14.90 19.22
N GLY A 101 9.78 14.20 19.04
CA GLY A 101 8.42 14.69 19.29
C GLY A 101 7.74 15.32 18.08
N VAL A 102 8.44 15.54 16.97
CA VAL A 102 7.83 15.97 15.70
C VAL A 102 7.41 14.75 14.90
N LEU A 103 6.12 14.60 14.67
CA LEU A 103 5.55 13.47 13.94
C LEU A 103 5.38 13.81 12.46
N THR A 104 6.02 13.01 11.60
CA THR A 104 5.85 13.11 10.16
C THR A 104 5.12 11.90 9.61
N ALA A 105 4.03 12.14 8.88
CA ALA A 105 3.21 11.11 8.26
C ALA A 105 3.71 10.74 6.86
N TYR A 106 3.80 9.44 6.60
CA TYR A 106 4.16 8.87 5.31
C TYR A 106 3.12 7.83 4.89
N THR A 107 2.96 7.64 3.58
CA THR A 107 2.29 6.46 3.03
C THR A 107 3.29 5.65 2.22
N THR A 108 3.56 4.42 2.68
CA THR A 108 4.54 3.52 2.06
C THR A 108 3.87 2.41 1.22
N ASP A 109 2.53 2.30 1.26
CA ASP A 109 1.80 1.28 0.50
C ASP A 109 2.05 1.42 -1.01
N GLY A 110 1.98 2.65 -1.53
CA GLY A 110 2.27 2.92 -2.94
C GLY A 110 3.73 2.67 -3.31
N VAL A 111 4.67 3.01 -2.40
CA VAL A 111 6.10 2.69 -2.58
C VAL A 111 6.32 1.19 -2.67
N GLY A 112 5.63 0.42 -1.82
CA GLY A 112 5.65 -1.04 -1.86
C GLY A 112 5.14 -1.61 -3.18
N PHE A 113 4.04 -1.06 -3.71
CA PHE A 113 3.50 -1.42 -5.01
C PHE A 113 4.49 -1.14 -6.16
N MET A 114 5.01 0.08 -6.25
CA MET A 114 5.96 0.47 -7.30
C MET A 114 7.19 -0.43 -7.31
N ARG A 115 7.70 -0.77 -6.12
CA ARG A 115 8.81 -1.71 -5.98
C ARG A 115 8.43 -3.12 -6.39
N ALA A 116 7.27 -3.64 -5.99
CA ALA A 116 6.80 -4.98 -6.35
C ALA A 116 6.68 -5.14 -7.87
N VAL A 117 6.05 -4.18 -8.54
CA VAL A 117 5.92 -4.18 -10.01
C VAL A 117 7.28 -4.16 -10.71
N LYS A 118 8.23 -3.36 -10.20
CA LYS A 118 9.60 -3.29 -10.72
C LYS A 118 10.37 -4.61 -10.54
N GLU A 119 10.25 -5.24 -9.39
CA GLU A 119 10.88 -6.56 -9.11
C GLU A 119 10.26 -7.67 -9.96
N ASP A 120 8.99 -7.55 -10.31
CA ASP A 120 8.34 -8.39 -11.33
C ASP A 120 8.86 -8.10 -12.75
N GLY A 121 9.82 -7.17 -12.93
CA GLY A 121 10.44 -6.82 -14.21
C GLY A 121 9.50 -6.05 -15.13
N VAL A 122 8.56 -5.26 -14.58
CA VAL A 122 7.66 -4.40 -15.35
C VAL A 122 7.99 -2.94 -15.04
N ASP A 123 8.32 -2.16 -16.06
CA ASP A 123 8.52 -0.72 -15.95
C ASP A 123 7.26 0.01 -16.41
N ILE A 124 6.64 0.73 -15.47
CA ILE A 124 5.42 1.50 -15.72
C ILE A 124 5.65 3.02 -15.77
N ILE A 125 6.89 3.47 -15.59
CA ILE A 125 7.22 4.91 -15.68
C ILE A 125 7.03 5.38 -17.12
N GLY A 126 6.32 6.50 -17.31
CA GLY A 126 5.97 7.03 -18.61
C GLY A 126 4.93 6.19 -19.37
N LYS A 127 4.29 5.20 -18.75
CA LYS A 127 3.28 4.32 -19.34
C LYS A 127 1.86 4.66 -18.88
N LYS A 128 0.90 3.90 -19.41
CA LYS A 128 -0.50 3.98 -19.03
C LYS A 128 -0.88 2.86 -18.05
N MET A 129 -1.68 3.20 -17.06
CA MET A 129 -2.20 2.30 -16.04
C MET A 129 -3.73 2.39 -15.96
N THR A 130 -4.40 1.26 -15.89
CA THR A 130 -5.80 1.14 -15.46
C THR A 130 -5.84 0.67 -14.01
N LEU A 131 -6.49 1.45 -13.14
CA LEU A 131 -6.63 1.15 -11.71
C LEU A 131 -8.10 0.96 -11.35
N LEU A 132 -8.44 -0.17 -10.77
CA LEU A 132 -9.78 -0.52 -10.32
C LEU A 132 -9.91 -0.30 -8.82
N GLY A 133 -10.85 0.57 -8.44
CA GLY A 133 -11.13 0.94 -7.05
C GLY A 133 -10.50 2.28 -6.64
N ALA A 134 -11.08 2.88 -5.57
CA ALA A 134 -10.63 4.11 -4.94
C ALA A 134 -10.55 3.99 -3.40
N GLY A 135 -10.45 2.77 -2.87
CA GLY A 135 -10.21 2.50 -1.46
C GLY A 135 -8.79 2.85 -1.02
N GLY A 136 -8.43 2.55 0.23
CA GLY A 136 -7.15 2.96 0.81
C GLY A 136 -5.92 2.50 0.05
N ALA A 137 -5.86 1.21 -0.36
CA ALA A 137 -4.74 0.67 -1.14
C ALA A 137 -4.68 1.28 -2.54
N ALA A 138 -5.83 1.33 -3.25
CA ALA A 138 -5.92 1.93 -4.58
C ALA A 138 -5.49 3.40 -4.56
N THR A 139 -5.92 4.18 -3.57
CA THR A 139 -5.52 5.58 -3.40
C THR A 139 -4.00 5.72 -3.19
N ALA A 140 -3.40 4.88 -2.36
CA ALA A 140 -1.95 4.91 -2.12
C ALA A 140 -1.16 4.58 -3.40
N ILE A 141 -1.61 3.60 -4.17
CA ILE A 141 -1.04 3.24 -5.47
C ILE A 141 -1.20 4.39 -6.47
N LEU A 142 -2.41 4.92 -6.61
CA LEU A 142 -2.70 6.05 -7.50
C LEU A 142 -1.75 7.22 -7.26
N VAL A 143 -1.66 7.65 -6.01
CA VAL A 143 -0.86 8.82 -5.64
C VAL A 143 0.62 8.58 -5.87
N GLN A 144 1.15 7.42 -5.47
CA GLN A 144 2.57 7.13 -5.64
C GLN A 144 2.94 6.95 -7.11
N ALA A 145 2.12 6.22 -7.89
CA ALA A 145 2.37 6.00 -9.31
C ALA A 145 2.39 7.34 -10.09
N ALA A 146 1.49 8.26 -9.77
CA ALA A 146 1.49 9.60 -10.38
C ALA A 146 2.73 10.42 -9.98
N LEU A 147 3.14 10.37 -8.70
CA LEU A 147 4.34 11.06 -8.21
C LEU A 147 5.64 10.48 -8.81
N ASP A 148 5.68 9.18 -9.06
CA ASP A 148 6.86 8.50 -9.63
C ASP A 148 6.95 8.62 -11.16
N GLY A 149 5.93 9.18 -11.83
CA GLY A 149 6.00 9.51 -13.25
C GLY A 149 5.31 8.52 -14.19
N VAL A 150 4.28 7.80 -13.73
CA VAL A 150 3.32 7.15 -14.64
C VAL A 150 2.64 8.22 -15.49
N ALA A 151 2.58 8.04 -16.81
CA ALA A 151 2.14 9.12 -17.71
C ALA A 151 0.61 9.35 -17.68
N GLU A 152 -0.16 8.26 -17.61
CA GLU A 152 -1.62 8.33 -17.61
C GLU A 152 -2.19 7.24 -16.69
N ILE A 153 -3.16 7.61 -15.84
CA ILE A 153 -3.87 6.68 -14.96
C ILE A 153 -5.38 6.87 -15.13
N ASN A 154 -6.04 5.80 -15.57
CA ASN A 154 -7.49 5.73 -15.62
C ASN A 154 -7.99 4.96 -14.40
N VAL A 155 -8.68 5.66 -13.49
CA VAL A 155 -9.23 5.08 -12.26
C VAL A 155 -10.70 4.76 -12.49
N PHE A 156 -11.10 3.53 -12.17
CA PHE A 156 -12.49 3.09 -12.25
C PHE A 156 -13.03 2.78 -10.87
N ASN A 157 -14.10 3.46 -10.46
CA ASN A 157 -14.78 3.17 -9.20
C ASN A 157 -16.31 3.23 -9.38
N VAL A 158 -17.02 2.47 -8.58
CA VAL A 158 -18.49 2.62 -8.48
C VAL A 158 -18.80 3.92 -7.73
N ARG A 159 -20.00 4.48 -7.92
CA ARG A 159 -20.43 5.70 -7.22
C ARG A 159 -20.83 5.41 -5.78
N ASP A 160 -19.81 5.12 -4.98
CA ASP A 160 -19.90 4.91 -3.55
C ASP A 160 -19.32 6.11 -2.75
N ASN A 161 -19.15 5.93 -1.44
CA ASN A 161 -18.60 6.96 -0.55
C ASN A 161 -17.14 7.34 -0.86
N PHE A 162 -16.42 6.52 -1.63
CA PHE A 162 -15.04 6.80 -2.04
C PHE A 162 -14.96 7.65 -3.30
N PHE A 163 -16.05 7.71 -4.12
CA PHE A 163 -16.02 8.39 -5.41
C PHE A 163 -15.72 9.90 -5.29
N ALA A 164 -16.44 10.61 -4.42
CA ALA A 164 -16.22 12.04 -4.21
C ALA A 164 -14.79 12.36 -3.71
N ARG A 165 -14.26 11.52 -2.80
CA ARG A 165 -12.88 11.64 -2.36
C ARG A 165 -11.89 11.39 -3.50
N ALA A 166 -12.18 10.43 -4.38
CA ALA A 166 -11.35 10.16 -5.54
C ALA A 166 -11.32 11.35 -6.51
N GLU A 167 -12.45 12.05 -6.73
CA GLU A 167 -12.50 13.28 -7.52
C GLU A 167 -11.55 14.36 -6.98
N GLU A 168 -11.55 14.57 -5.65
CA GLU A 168 -10.63 15.53 -5.01
C GLU A 168 -9.16 15.14 -5.18
N ILE A 169 -8.83 13.84 -5.05
CA ILE A 169 -7.46 13.34 -5.19
C ILE A 169 -7.01 13.48 -6.64
N VAL A 170 -7.85 13.11 -7.60
CA VAL A 170 -7.58 13.26 -9.04
C VAL A 170 -7.32 14.72 -9.41
N ALA A 171 -8.11 15.66 -8.90
CA ALA A 171 -7.90 17.09 -9.10
C ALA A 171 -6.53 17.53 -8.58
N LYS A 172 -6.16 17.13 -7.35
CA LYS A 172 -4.84 17.44 -6.76
C LYS A 172 -3.68 16.83 -7.55
N LEU A 173 -3.82 15.61 -8.06
CA LEU A 173 -2.78 14.95 -8.84
C LEU A 173 -2.56 15.65 -10.18
N ASN A 174 -3.63 16.00 -10.89
CA ASN A 174 -3.55 16.74 -12.14
C ASN A 174 -2.98 18.16 -11.97
N GLU A 175 -3.10 18.76 -10.78
CA GLU A 175 -2.49 20.05 -10.45
C GLU A 175 -1.00 19.94 -10.08
N ARG A 176 -0.60 18.84 -9.41
CA ARG A 176 0.71 18.73 -8.74
C ARG A 176 1.70 17.79 -9.44
N THR A 177 1.26 17.07 -10.47
CA THR A 177 2.10 16.10 -11.21
C THR A 177 1.88 16.25 -12.71
N GLU A 178 2.80 15.70 -13.49
CA GLU A 178 2.66 15.62 -14.96
C GLU A 178 1.78 14.42 -15.39
N CYS A 179 1.35 13.58 -14.45
CA CYS A 179 0.50 12.42 -14.73
C CYS A 179 -0.92 12.86 -15.07
N LYS A 180 -1.44 12.43 -16.20
CA LYS A 180 -2.84 12.64 -16.55
C LYS A 180 -3.72 11.60 -15.84
N VAL A 181 -4.50 12.03 -14.86
CA VAL A 181 -5.40 11.15 -14.09
C VAL A 181 -6.84 11.43 -14.44
N THR A 182 -7.60 10.37 -14.78
CA THR A 182 -9.03 10.45 -15.08
C THR A 182 -9.81 9.46 -14.20
N LEU A 183 -10.88 9.92 -13.56
CA LEU A 183 -11.80 9.08 -12.80
C LEU A 183 -13.02 8.75 -13.67
N HIS A 184 -13.32 7.47 -13.77
CA HIS A 184 -14.45 6.93 -14.51
C HIS A 184 -15.43 6.21 -13.59
N ASP A 185 -16.72 6.25 -13.94
CA ASP A 185 -17.71 5.37 -13.36
C ASP A 185 -17.50 3.96 -13.90
N PHE A 186 -17.47 2.97 -13.02
CA PHE A 186 -17.26 1.55 -13.38
C PHE A 186 -18.42 0.95 -14.19
N SER A 187 -19.54 1.65 -14.31
CA SER A 187 -20.73 1.20 -15.04
C SER A 187 -20.59 1.22 -16.57
N ASP A 188 -19.52 1.83 -17.12
CA ASP A 188 -19.26 1.90 -18.57
C ASP A 188 -18.21 0.86 -19.01
N PRO A 189 -18.64 -0.32 -19.51
CA PRO A 189 -17.72 -1.38 -19.90
C PRO A 189 -16.91 -1.06 -21.15
N GLU A 190 -17.37 -0.19 -22.04
CA GLU A 190 -16.65 0.16 -23.27
C GLU A 190 -15.48 1.10 -22.95
N VAL A 191 -15.67 2.06 -22.03
CA VAL A 191 -14.57 2.92 -21.55
C VAL A 191 -13.53 2.09 -20.80
N LEU A 192 -13.95 1.12 -19.98
CA LEU A 192 -13.05 0.20 -19.30
C LEU A 192 -12.24 -0.63 -20.29
N ARG A 193 -12.89 -1.21 -21.29
CA ARG A 193 -12.25 -2.01 -22.35
C ARG A 193 -11.19 -1.18 -23.10
N ALA A 194 -11.55 0.03 -23.51
CA ALA A 194 -10.63 0.91 -24.21
C ALA A 194 -9.42 1.29 -23.34
N SER A 195 -9.65 1.56 -22.05
CA SER A 195 -8.58 1.85 -21.10
C SER A 195 -7.61 0.67 -20.93
N ILE A 196 -8.14 -0.55 -20.72
CA ILE A 196 -7.32 -1.76 -20.55
C ILE A 196 -6.50 -2.02 -21.83
N ALA A 197 -7.10 -1.87 -23.01
CA ALA A 197 -6.44 -2.13 -24.28
C ALA A 197 -5.21 -1.24 -24.52
N GLU A 198 -5.15 -0.05 -23.92
CA GLU A 198 -4.03 0.88 -24.05
C GLU A 198 -3.04 0.81 -22.85
N SER A 199 -3.38 0.07 -21.80
CA SER A 199 -2.60 0.03 -20.56
C SER A 199 -1.45 -0.99 -20.62
N THR A 200 -0.33 -0.62 -20.02
CA THR A 200 0.76 -1.55 -19.71
C THR A 200 0.42 -2.41 -18.49
N ILE A 201 -0.33 -1.85 -17.57
CA ILE A 201 -0.72 -2.53 -16.32
C ILE A 201 -2.19 -2.28 -15.98
N LEU A 202 -2.88 -3.35 -15.58
CA LEU A 202 -4.19 -3.33 -14.94
C LEU A 202 -4.01 -3.70 -13.46
N VAL A 203 -4.50 -2.86 -12.56
CA VAL A 203 -4.39 -3.06 -11.11
C VAL A 203 -5.76 -3.22 -10.48
N ASN A 204 -6.03 -4.34 -9.82
CA ASN A 204 -7.16 -4.47 -8.91
C ASN A 204 -6.76 -3.94 -7.53
N GLY A 205 -7.25 -2.75 -7.18
CA GLY A 205 -7.11 -2.12 -5.85
C GLY A 205 -8.34 -2.30 -4.95
N THR A 206 -9.28 -3.17 -5.34
CA THR A 206 -10.50 -3.48 -4.58
C THR A 206 -10.35 -4.74 -3.74
N SER A 207 -11.37 -5.06 -2.93
CA SER A 207 -11.46 -6.32 -2.19
C SER A 207 -12.23 -7.42 -2.97
N VAL A 208 -12.57 -7.22 -4.24
CA VAL A 208 -13.28 -8.22 -5.04
C VAL A 208 -12.35 -9.38 -5.38
N GLY A 209 -12.70 -10.58 -4.91
CA GLY A 209 -11.87 -11.79 -5.03
C GLY A 209 -11.07 -12.14 -3.78
N MET A 210 -11.11 -11.29 -2.73
CA MET A 210 -10.50 -11.56 -1.44
C MET A 210 -11.34 -12.56 -0.62
N ALA A 211 -10.69 -13.38 0.19
CA ALA A 211 -11.36 -14.26 1.14
C ALA A 211 -12.33 -13.48 2.05
N PRO A 212 -13.55 -14.01 2.35
CA PRO A 212 -14.04 -15.36 2.00
C PRO A 212 -14.65 -15.49 0.60
N ASN A 213 -14.82 -14.40 -0.17
CA ASN A 213 -15.53 -14.38 -1.45
C ASN A 213 -14.58 -14.60 -2.65
N VAL A 214 -13.79 -15.67 -2.60
CA VAL A 214 -12.68 -15.95 -3.54
C VAL A 214 -13.12 -16.23 -4.98
N ASP A 215 -14.38 -16.61 -5.21
CA ASP A 215 -14.91 -16.92 -6.54
C ASP A 215 -15.34 -15.68 -7.35
N ARG A 216 -15.26 -14.50 -6.74
CA ARG A 216 -15.62 -13.24 -7.42
C ARG A 216 -14.43 -12.69 -8.21
N THR A 217 -14.75 -12.02 -9.34
CA THR A 217 -13.79 -11.25 -10.13
C THR A 217 -14.39 -9.89 -10.47
N ILE A 218 -13.54 -8.88 -10.60
CA ILE A 218 -13.96 -7.54 -10.99
C ILE A 218 -14.03 -7.38 -12.52
N ILE A 219 -13.22 -8.14 -13.26
CA ILE A 219 -13.28 -8.23 -14.72
C ILE A 219 -14.02 -9.52 -15.08
N THR A 220 -15.22 -9.39 -15.65
CA THR A 220 -16.05 -10.53 -16.02
C THR A 220 -15.92 -10.92 -17.50
N ASP A 221 -15.40 -10.03 -18.32
CA ASP A 221 -15.12 -10.26 -19.73
C ASP A 221 -13.61 -10.43 -19.96
N THR A 222 -13.18 -11.67 -20.04
CA THR A 222 -11.77 -12.04 -20.23
C THR A 222 -11.20 -11.63 -21.59
N SER A 223 -12.06 -11.26 -22.57
CA SER A 223 -11.61 -10.73 -23.87
C SER A 223 -10.96 -9.34 -23.77
N MET A 224 -11.04 -8.69 -22.59
CA MET A 224 -10.32 -7.44 -22.29
C MET A 224 -8.83 -7.66 -22.05
N PHE A 225 -8.39 -8.88 -21.72
CA PHE A 225 -6.99 -9.18 -21.47
C PHE A 225 -6.21 -9.34 -22.79
N HIS A 226 -4.99 -8.87 -22.83
CA HIS A 226 -4.05 -9.06 -23.94
C HIS A 226 -2.66 -9.45 -23.42
N LYS A 227 -1.90 -10.17 -24.22
CA LYS A 227 -0.61 -10.80 -23.81
C LYS A 227 0.47 -9.84 -23.31
N ASP A 228 0.40 -8.56 -23.70
CA ASP A 228 1.37 -7.54 -23.30
C ASP A 228 0.91 -6.78 -22.02
N LEU A 229 -0.28 -7.12 -21.49
CA LEU A 229 -0.81 -6.55 -20.23
C LEU A 229 -0.20 -7.25 -19.03
N PHE A 230 0.27 -6.46 -18.06
CA PHE A 230 0.57 -6.96 -16.73
C PHE A 230 -0.67 -6.79 -15.84
N VAL A 231 -1.17 -7.85 -15.23
CA VAL A 231 -2.32 -7.78 -14.32
C VAL A 231 -1.84 -7.97 -12.88
N PHE A 232 -2.04 -6.94 -12.07
CA PHE A 232 -1.64 -6.94 -10.67
C PHE A 232 -2.89 -6.88 -9.77
N ASP A 233 -2.94 -7.74 -8.76
CA ASP A 233 -3.99 -7.74 -7.75
C ASP A 233 -3.39 -7.42 -6.37
N VAL A 234 -3.89 -6.39 -5.68
CA VAL A 234 -3.40 -6.05 -4.32
C VAL A 234 -3.75 -7.12 -3.29
N ILE A 235 -4.63 -8.04 -3.64
CA ILE A 235 -5.01 -9.18 -2.80
C ILE A 235 -3.84 -10.18 -2.75
N TYR A 236 -3.55 -10.69 -1.56
CA TYR A 236 -2.57 -11.75 -1.31
C TYR A 236 -3.17 -12.98 -0.61
N ASN A 237 -4.43 -12.91 -0.22
CA ASN A 237 -5.18 -14.03 0.33
C ASN A 237 -6.57 -14.12 -0.34
N PRO A 238 -6.77 -15.05 -1.29
CA PRO A 238 -5.85 -16.10 -1.75
C PRO A 238 -4.63 -15.53 -2.51
N GLN A 239 -3.57 -16.33 -2.63
CA GLN A 239 -2.37 -15.94 -3.39
C GLN A 239 -2.64 -15.80 -4.89
N GLU A 240 -3.56 -16.59 -5.44
CA GLU A 240 -4.06 -16.48 -6.81
C GLU A 240 -5.56 -16.25 -6.77
N THR A 241 -5.99 -15.02 -7.07
CA THR A 241 -7.40 -14.67 -7.20
C THR A 241 -7.95 -15.18 -8.53
N ARG A 242 -9.28 -15.22 -8.66
CA ARG A 242 -9.92 -15.54 -9.94
C ARG A 242 -9.47 -14.60 -11.06
N LEU A 243 -9.30 -13.30 -10.76
CA LEU A 243 -8.78 -12.33 -11.72
C LEU A 243 -7.40 -12.75 -12.26
N LEU A 244 -6.46 -13.07 -11.38
CA LEU A 244 -5.10 -13.46 -11.77
C LEU A 244 -5.07 -14.76 -12.56
N ARG A 245 -5.88 -15.75 -12.17
CA ARG A 245 -6.00 -17.01 -12.90
C ARG A 245 -6.53 -16.80 -14.32
N GLU A 246 -7.63 -16.06 -14.49
CA GLU A 246 -8.23 -15.76 -15.80
C GLU A 246 -7.27 -14.92 -16.68
N ALA A 247 -6.56 -13.95 -16.09
CA ALA A 247 -5.53 -13.18 -16.81
C ALA A 247 -4.36 -14.06 -17.29
N LYS A 248 -3.91 -14.98 -16.46
CA LYS A 248 -2.84 -15.93 -16.79
C LYS A 248 -3.25 -16.89 -17.91
N GLU A 249 -4.51 -17.39 -17.88
CA GLU A 249 -5.09 -18.21 -18.94
C GLU A 249 -5.16 -17.44 -20.27
N ALA A 250 -5.36 -16.12 -20.24
CA ALA A 250 -5.35 -15.23 -21.41
C ALA A 250 -3.91 -14.88 -21.88
N GLY A 251 -2.87 -15.36 -21.18
CA GLY A 251 -1.47 -15.14 -21.53
C GLY A 251 -0.84 -13.88 -20.95
N CYS A 252 -1.50 -13.22 -20.01
CA CYS A 252 -0.94 -12.07 -19.29
C CYS A 252 0.14 -12.50 -18.30
N LYS A 253 1.12 -11.63 -18.06
CA LYS A 253 1.93 -11.69 -16.87
C LYS A 253 1.10 -11.23 -15.66
N THR A 254 1.31 -11.84 -14.50
CA THR A 254 0.50 -11.54 -13.30
C THR A 254 1.37 -11.34 -12.08
N GLY A 255 0.91 -10.48 -11.15
CA GLY A 255 1.52 -10.25 -9.83
C GLY A 255 0.45 -10.07 -8.75
N ASN A 256 0.78 -10.36 -7.51
CA ASN A 256 -0.12 -10.20 -6.36
C ASN A 256 0.42 -9.27 -5.27
N GLY A 257 -0.42 -8.95 -4.29
CA GLY A 257 -0.12 -7.99 -3.23
C GLY A 257 0.89 -8.44 -2.17
N MET A 258 1.38 -9.70 -2.20
CA MET A 258 2.25 -10.24 -1.15
C MET A 258 3.54 -9.44 -1.00
N TYR A 259 4.23 -9.17 -2.10
CA TYR A 259 5.47 -8.40 -2.05
C TYR A 259 5.24 -6.89 -1.91
N MET A 260 4.06 -6.37 -2.29
CA MET A 260 3.67 -5.01 -1.92
C MET A 260 3.65 -4.86 -0.40
N LEU A 261 3.12 -5.86 0.34
CA LEU A 261 3.12 -5.88 1.80
C LEU A 261 4.54 -5.91 2.38
N LEU A 262 5.45 -6.70 1.81
CA LEU A 262 6.86 -6.73 2.23
C LEU A 262 7.54 -5.37 1.99
N TYR A 263 7.43 -4.84 0.79
CA TYR A 263 8.19 -3.65 0.40
C TYR A 263 7.67 -2.35 1.04
N GLN A 264 6.36 -2.25 1.38
CA GLN A 264 5.87 -1.14 2.19
C GLN A 264 6.50 -1.16 3.60
N GLY A 265 6.65 -2.35 4.18
CA GLY A 265 7.34 -2.51 5.45
C GLY A 265 8.82 -2.16 5.36
N ALA A 266 9.49 -2.58 4.29
CA ALA A 266 10.89 -2.22 4.05
C ALA A 266 11.08 -0.70 3.90
N ALA A 267 10.15 -0.02 3.23
CA ALA A 267 10.18 1.45 3.13
C ALA A 267 9.97 2.12 4.49
N SER A 268 9.06 1.62 5.32
CA SER A 268 8.85 2.10 6.70
C SER A 268 10.10 1.89 7.56
N PHE A 269 10.71 0.71 7.47
CA PHE A 269 11.93 0.36 8.18
C PHE A 269 13.08 1.33 7.88
N LYS A 270 13.28 1.64 6.60
CA LYS A 270 14.28 2.62 6.17
C LYS A 270 14.04 4.01 6.73
N LEU A 271 12.77 4.46 6.77
CA LEU A 271 12.39 5.76 7.34
C LEU A 271 12.73 5.86 8.84
N TRP A 272 12.61 4.77 9.61
CA TRP A 272 12.89 4.77 11.04
C TRP A 272 14.37 4.61 11.39
N THR A 273 15.06 3.75 10.65
CA THR A 273 16.42 3.29 11.01
C THR A 273 17.51 3.92 10.14
N GLY A 274 17.17 4.38 8.93
CA GLY A 274 18.11 4.78 7.90
C GLY A 274 18.71 3.59 7.12
N GLU A 275 18.48 2.34 7.58
CA GLU A 275 19.05 1.13 7.00
C GLU A 275 18.08 0.44 6.02
N GLU A 276 18.63 -0.25 5.03
CA GLU A 276 17.83 -1.09 4.14
C GLU A 276 17.44 -2.39 4.85
N MET A 277 16.16 -2.74 4.81
CA MET A 277 15.69 -4.04 5.31
C MET A 277 16.32 -5.17 4.50
N PRO A 278 16.84 -6.25 5.13
CA PRO A 278 17.38 -7.41 4.42
C PRO A 278 16.26 -8.25 3.80
N VAL A 279 15.62 -7.71 2.74
CA VAL A 279 14.36 -8.21 2.17
C VAL A 279 14.43 -9.66 1.69
N GLU A 280 15.56 -10.14 1.20
CA GLU A 280 15.69 -11.52 0.74
C GLU A 280 15.55 -12.52 1.89
N ILE A 281 16.14 -12.22 3.04
CA ILE A 281 16.01 -13.06 4.26
C ILE A 281 14.56 -13.05 4.76
N ILE A 282 13.95 -11.86 4.78
CA ILE A 282 12.55 -11.70 5.22
C ILE A 282 11.60 -12.42 4.26
N LYS A 283 11.83 -12.30 2.95
CA LYS A 283 11.05 -12.94 1.89
C LYS A 283 11.06 -14.47 2.03
N GLU A 284 12.25 -15.05 2.17
CA GLU A 284 12.41 -16.49 2.34
C GLU A 284 11.71 -17.01 3.60
N LYS A 285 11.75 -16.24 4.69
CA LYS A 285 11.27 -16.69 5.99
C LYS A 285 9.77 -16.51 6.22
N TYR A 286 9.17 -15.45 5.65
CA TYR A 286 7.80 -15.06 5.97
C TYR A 286 6.88 -14.88 4.76
N PHE A 287 7.41 -14.89 3.53
CA PHE A 287 6.67 -14.63 2.29
C PHE A 287 6.86 -15.72 1.21
N SER A 288 7.34 -16.90 1.59
CA SER A 288 7.53 -18.06 0.70
C SER A 288 6.28 -18.95 0.62
#